data_00c115bc5a96d2427f449cdf0d379d26
#
_entry.id   00c115bc5a96d2427f449cdf0d379d26
#
_cell.length_a   1.000
_cell.length_b   1.000
_cell.length_c   1.000
_cell.angle_alpha   90.00
_cell.angle_beta   90.00
_cell.angle_gamma   90.00
#
_symmetry.space_group_name_H-M   'P 1'
#
loop_
_entity.id
_entity.type
_entity.pdbx_description
1 polymer ?
#
loop_
_entity_poly.entity_id
_entity_poly.type
_entity_poly.pdbx_seq_one_letter_code
_entity_poly.pdbx_strand_id
1 'polypeptide(L)'
;MRLILGLETSCDETAAALVTHDGDIRSNVVASQAVLHARFGGVVPEVASRRHLELVAPVIREALAEARASLDDVELVAVTRGPGLIGALLVGLSAAKALAWGRGLPLAAVDHLHGHVASLYLEPAPLEPPFLCLLATGGHTLLLDVRARSGYRSVGTTIDDAAGEAFDKGARLLGLGYPGGAALDRLAADGDPEAFDFPVARLDGLDFSFSGVKTALLYAVRALDAGELERRRADLAASYQRAIVRALVERTRAAAEQLGHERIAVVGGVAANSELRASLAEAVLAPLELCTDNAAMIASAARYLTPVAPPGFLELDAYAAA
;
A
#
# COMPACT_ATOMS: atom_id res chain seq x y z
N MET A 1 13.78 25.91 -7.84
CA MET A 1 12.94 24.78 -8.28
C MET A 1 11.86 24.62 -7.23
N ARG A 2 10.59 24.56 -7.60
CA ARG A 2 9.51 24.46 -6.61
C ARG A 2 9.18 23.00 -6.36
N LEU A 3 9.14 22.58 -5.09
CA LEU A 3 9.01 21.20 -4.67
C LEU A 3 7.77 21.00 -3.78
N ILE A 4 7.21 19.80 -3.84
CA ILE A 4 6.15 19.32 -2.94
C ILE A 4 6.82 18.40 -1.92
N LEU A 5 6.70 18.73 -0.63
CA LEU A 5 7.11 17.85 0.46
C LEU A 5 5.96 16.93 0.85
N GLY A 6 6.08 15.66 0.54
CA GLY A 6 5.16 14.61 0.98
C GLY A 6 5.55 14.02 2.34
N LEU A 7 4.57 13.72 3.19
CA LEU A 7 4.73 13.01 4.47
C LEU A 7 3.75 11.84 4.54
N GLU A 8 4.26 10.67 4.94
CA GLU A 8 3.47 9.45 5.15
C GLU A 8 3.76 8.86 6.52
N THR A 9 2.69 8.60 7.30
CA THR A 9 2.76 7.98 8.64
C THR A 9 1.51 7.16 8.97
N SER A 10 0.82 6.60 7.98
CA SER A 10 -0.50 5.97 8.21
C SER A 10 -0.44 4.63 8.97
N CYS A 11 0.67 3.91 8.92
CA CYS A 11 0.80 2.58 9.52
C CYS A 11 2.13 2.40 10.26
N ASP A 12 3.12 1.76 9.66
CA ASP A 12 4.42 1.45 10.28
C ASP A 12 5.63 1.95 9.46
N GLU A 13 5.38 2.71 8.39
CA GLU A 13 6.40 3.47 7.65
C GLU A 13 6.33 4.95 8.00
N THR A 14 7.47 5.53 8.39
CA THR A 14 7.64 6.98 8.48
C THR A 14 8.39 7.43 7.23
N ALA A 15 7.75 8.20 6.36
CA ALA A 15 8.40 8.62 5.13
C ALA A 15 8.27 10.13 4.86
N ALA A 16 9.28 10.65 4.18
CA ALA A 16 9.28 12.00 3.60
C ALA A 16 9.88 11.97 2.19
N ALA A 17 9.28 12.72 1.27
CA ALA A 17 9.73 12.79 -0.11
C ALA A 17 9.64 14.22 -0.66
N LEU A 18 10.49 14.52 -1.63
CA LEU A 18 10.43 15.74 -2.43
C LEU A 18 10.17 15.37 -3.89
N VAL A 19 9.06 15.89 -4.42
CA VAL A 19 8.62 15.62 -5.80
C VAL A 19 8.37 16.95 -6.50
N THR A 20 8.70 17.04 -7.79
CA THR A 20 8.40 18.21 -8.61
C THR A 20 6.94 18.21 -9.06
N HIS A 21 6.44 19.33 -9.57
CA HIS A 21 5.12 19.40 -10.20
C HIS A 21 4.98 18.50 -11.43
N ASP A 22 6.07 18.22 -12.13
CA ASP A 22 6.08 17.34 -13.28
C ASP A 22 6.07 15.86 -12.88
N GLY A 23 6.38 15.53 -11.62
CA GLY A 23 6.35 14.17 -11.10
C GLY A 23 7.73 13.52 -10.92
N ASP A 24 8.82 14.28 -11.08
CA ASP A 24 10.15 13.77 -10.80
C ASP A 24 10.35 13.59 -9.30
N ILE A 25 10.75 12.41 -8.88
CA ILE A 25 11.13 12.12 -7.50
C ILE A 25 12.56 12.65 -7.27
N ARG A 26 12.71 13.62 -6.37
CA ARG A 26 14.02 14.18 -6.00
C ARG A 26 14.63 13.45 -4.80
N SER A 27 13.78 12.96 -3.92
CA SER A 27 14.10 12.08 -2.80
C SER A 27 12.86 11.35 -2.33
N ASN A 28 13.03 10.15 -1.74
CA ASN A 28 11.96 9.39 -1.12
C ASN A 28 12.54 8.53 0.00
N VAL A 29 12.62 9.08 1.19
CA VAL A 29 13.19 8.44 2.38
C VAL A 29 12.10 7.73 3.16
N VAL A 30 12.29 6.43 3.41
CA VAL A 30 11.36 5.58 4.15
C VAL A 30 12.09 4.93 5.32
N ALA A 31 11.58 5.16 6.53
CA ALA A 31 12.02 4.49 7.76
C ALA A 31 10.97 3.50 8.22
N SER A 32 11.16 2.22 7.88
CA SER A 32 10.22 1.15 8.24
C SER A 32 10.40 0.68 9.68
N GLN A 33 9.28 0.35 10.32
CA GLN A 33 9.21 -0.21 11.65
C GLN A 33 8.98 -1.74 11.63
N ALA A 34 9.02 -2.39 10.46
CA ALA A 34 8.73 -3.81 10.28
C ALA A 34 9.53 -4.70 11.25
N VAL A 35 10.85 -4.44 11.41
CA VAL A 35 11.71 -5.18 12.36
C VAL A 35 11.26 -5.02 13.81
N LEU A 36 10.79 -3.82 14.18
CA LEU A 36 10.26 -3.55 15.51
C LEU A 36 8.98 -4.34 15.76
N HIS A 37 8.08 -4.35 14.80
CA HIS A 37 6.78 -5.00 14.89
C HIS A 37 6.83 -6.53 14.69
N ALA A 38 7.87 -7.06 14.05
CA ALA A 38 8.07 -8.50 13.87
C ALA A 38 8.01 -9.29 15.19
N ARG A 39 8.56 -8.72 16.28
CA ARG A 39 8.52 -9.33 17.64
C ARG A 39 7.11 -9.50 18.22
N PHE A 40 6.15 -8.71 17.73
CA PHE A 40 4.74 -8.77 18.15
C PHE A 40 3.88 -9.56 17.16
N GLY A 41 4.46 -9.94 16.01
CA GLY A 41 3.76 -10.64 14.95
C GLY A 41 2.73 -9.78 14.20
N GLY A 42 2.87 -8.45 14.23
CA GLY A 42 2.01 -7.47 13.57
C GLY A 42 2.15 -6.08 14.17
N VAL A 43 1.59 -5.07 13.52
CA VAL A 43 1.69 -3.68 13.94
C VAL A 43 0.96 -3.43 15.26
N VAL A 44 1.64 -2.79 16.21
CA VAL A 44 1.07 -2.34 17.50
C VAL A 44 0.89 -0.82 17.42
N PRO A 45 -0.35 -0.29 17.36
CA PRO A 45 -0.62 1.12 17.05
C PRO A 45 0.08 2.13 17.96
N GLU A 46 0.11 1.88 19.26
CA GLU A 46 0.78 2.78 20.21
C GLU A 46 2.30 2.80 20.02
N VAL A 47 2.91 1.65 19.75
CA VAL A 47 4.35 1.55 19.48
C VAL A 47 4.68 2.29 18.18
N ALA A 48 3.85 2.10 17.13
CA ALA A 48 4.01 2.78 15.85
C ALA A 48 3.95 4.31 16.04
N SER A 49 2.94 4.82 16.72
CA SER A 49 2.77 6.27 16.96
C SER A 49 3.96 6.89 17.68
N ARG A 50 4.49 6.25 18.70
CA ARG A 50 5.69 6.72 19.44
C ARG A 50 6.91 6.74 18.52
N ARG A 51 7.08 5.72 17.68
CA ARG A 51 8.21 5.65 16.78
C ARG A 51 8.14 6.71 15.68
N HIS A 52 6.95 7.01 15.17
CA HIS A 52 6.77 8.12 14.22
C HIS A 52 7.21 9.46 14.80
N LEU A 53 6.91 9.75 16.07
CA LEU A 53 7.38 10.98 16.75
C LEU A 53 8.90 11.12 16.74
N GLU A 54 9.62 10.01 16.88
CA GLU A 54 11.08 10.00 16.86
C GLU A 54 11.65 10.19 15.45
N LEU A 55 10.95 9.67 14.43
CA LEU A 55 11.46 9.54 13.06
C LEU A 55 11.02 10.67 12.13
N VAL A 56 9.88 11.34 12.35
CA VAL A 56 9.33 12.32 11.39
C VAL A 56 10.30 13.45 11.06
N ALA A 57 10.96 14.06 12.06
CA ALA A 57 11.91 15.12 11.82
C ALA A 57 13.24 14.64 11.19
N PRO A 58 13.83 13.50 11.60
CA PRO A 58 14.96 12.88 10.90
C PRO A 58 14.69 12.62 9.43
N VAL A 59 13.60 11.92 9.06
CA VAL A 59 13.33 11.57 7.65
C VAL A 59 13.08 12.81 6.78
N ILE A 60 12.45 13.87 7.31
CA ILE A 60 12.29 15.13 6.59
C ILE A 60 13.66 15.77 6.29
N ARG A 61 14.57 15.80 7.27
CA ARG A 61 15.92 16.34 7.08
C ARG A 61 16.72 15.54 6.06
N GLU A 62 16.61 14.21 6.12
CA GLU A 62 17.28 13.31 5.19
C GLU A 62 16.75 13.49 3.76
N ALA A 63 15.42 13.56 3.59
CA ALA A 63 14.81 13.81 2.28
C ALA A 63 15.26 15.15 1.67
N LEU A 64 15.33 16.21 2.46
CA LEU A 64 15.86 17.50 2.02
C LEU A 64 17.34 17.41 1.60
N ALA A 65 18.16 16.71 2.39
CA ALA A 65 19.59 16.52 2.11
C ALA A 65 19.83 15.71 0.82
N GLU A 66 19.12 14.60 0.62
CA GLU A 66 19.19 13.78 -0.60
C GLU A 66 18.79 14.58 -1.84
N ALA A 67 17.71 15.36 -1.75
CA ALA A 67 17.26 16.23 -2.82
C ALA A 67 18.19 17.44 -3.05
N ARG A 68 19.18 17.68 -2.18
CA ARG A 68 20.01 18.89 -2.14
C ARG A 68 19.18 20.17 -2.12
N ALA A 69 18.09 20.15 -1.34
CA ALA A 69 17.10 21.20 -1.20
C ALA A 69 16.99 21.67 0.26
N SER A 70 16.35 22.81 0.43
CA SER A 70 15.99 23.37 1.73
C SER A 70 14.46 23.56 1.82
N LEU A 71 13.95 23.93 3.00
CA LEU A 71 12.54 24.28 3.14
C LEU A 71 12.13 25.54 2.35
N ASP A 72 13.10 26.35 1.89
CA ASP A 72 12.81 27.50 1.03
C ASP A 72 12.46 27.11 -0.41
N ASP A 73 12.82 25.89 -0.81
CA ASP A 73 12.49 25.32 -2.12
C ASP A 73 11.10 24.65 -2.14
N VAL A 74 10.49 24.44 -0.95
CA VAL A 74 9.18 23.82 -0.79
C VAL A 74 8.07 24.85 -0.94
N GLU A 75 7.09 24.58 -1.79
CA GLU A 75 5.93 25.47 -2.00
C GLU A 75 4.60 24.84 -1.51
N LEU A 76 4.55 23.52 -1.30
CA LEU A 76 3.40 22.78 -0.83
C LEU A 76 3.84 21.68 0.12
N VAL A 77 3.15 21.57 1.26
CA VAL A 77 3.26 20.41 2.16
C VAL A 77 2.08 19.49 1.90
N ALA A 78 2.35 18.22 1.63
CA ALA A 78 1.37 17.17 1.45
C ALA A 78 1.50 16.14 2.57
N VAL A 79 0.38 15.65 3.10
CA VAL A 79 0.40 14.69 4.20
C VAL A 79 -0.77 13.73 4.11
N THR A 80 -0.52 12.49 4.45
CA THR A 80 -1.59 11.49 4.60
C THR A 80 -2.47 11.86 5.78
N ARG A 81 -3.77 11.94 5.49
CA ARG A 81 -4.82 12.27 6.44
C ARG A 81 -5.58 11.02 6.92
N GLY A 82 -5.57 9.97 6.12
CA GLY A 82 -6.29 8.70 6.31
C GLY A 82 -6.58 8.03 4.97
N PRO A 83 -7.10 6.78 5.02
CA PRO A 83 -7.28 5.96 6.22
C PRO A 83 -5.95 5.48 6.82
N GLY A 84 -5.98 5.06 8.10
CA GLY A 84 -4.81 4.54 8.80
C GLY A 84 -4.96 4.51 10.33
N LEU A 85 -3.86 4.24 11.02
CA LEU A 85 -3.81 4.26 12.49
C LEU A 85 -3.86 5.70 12.98
N ILE A 86 -4.93 6.07 13.69
CA ILE A 86 -5.18 7.46 14.12
C ILE A 86 -3.98 8.08 14.83
N GLY A 87 -3.37 7.38 15.79
CA GLY A 87 -2.22 7.92 16.53
C GLY A 87 -1.00 8.17 15.62
N ALA A 88 -0.79 7.34 14.63
CA ALA A 88 0.29 7.46 13.64
C ALA A 88 0.00 8.62 12.66
N LEU A 89 -1.20 8.69 12.11
CA LEU A 89 -1.66 9.78 11.25
C LEU A 89 -1.55 11.16 11.90
N LEU A 90 -1.93 11.26 13.20
CA LEU A 90 -1.85 12.53 13.94
C LEU A 90 -0.41 13.04 14.06
N VAL A 91 0.60 12.17 14.11
CA VAL A 91 2.01 12.60 14.13
C VAL A 91 2.38 13.30 12.82
N GLY A 92 2.13 12.64 11.67
CA GLY A 92 2.42 13.22 10.36
C GLY A 92 1.63 14.50 10.11
N LEU A 93 0.32 14.47 10.40
CA LEU A 93 -0.57 15.63 10.21
C LEU A 93 -0.14 16.83 11.07
N SER A 94 0.25 16.59 12.33
CA SER A 94 0.72 17.67 13.22
C SER A 94 2.05 18.25 12.74
N ALA A 95 2.99 17.39 12.31
CA ALA A 95 4.26 17.83 11.75
C ALA A 95 4.04 18.66 10.46
N ALA A 96 3.17 18.20 9.55
CA ALA A 96 2.83 18.93 8.34
C ALA A 96 2.19 20.28 8.61
N LYS A 97 1.22 20.35 9.55
CA LYS A 97 0.59 21.61 9.97
C LYS A 97 1.61 22.58 10.55
N ALA A 98 2.51 22.09 11.41
CA ALA A 98 3.54 22.93 12.03
C ALA A 98 4.51 23.53 10.97
N LEU A 99 4.94 22.70 10.00
CA LEU A 99 5.81 23.15 8.90
C LEU A 99 5.07 24.14 7.99
N ALA A 100 3.88 23.82 7.56
CA ALA A 100 3.06 24.69 6.69
C ALA A 100 2.77 26.02 7.37
N TRP A 101 2.41 26.03 8.63
CA TRP A 101 2.18 27.24 9.41
C TRP A 101 3.44 28.08 9.57
N GLY A 102 4.54 27.46 10.02
CA GLY A 102 5.80 28.16 10.27
C GLY A 102 6.44 28.79 9.01
N ARG A 103 6.08 28.24 7.84
CA ARG A 103 6.59 28.70 6.53
C ARG A 103 5.57 29.48 5.71
N GLY A 104 4.34 29.63 6.18
CA GLY A 104 3.26 30.25 5.44
C GLY A 104 2.86 29.51 4.16
N LEU A 105 3.05 28.18 4.12
CA LEU A 105 2.79 27.32 2.97
C LEU A 105 1.37 26.75 3.00
N PRO A 106 0.76 26.47 1.83
CA PRO A 106 -0.46 25.68 1.75
C PRO A 106 -0.20 24.20 2.14
N LEU A 107 -1.26 23.49 2.54
CA LEU A 107 -1.22 22.09 2.90
C LEU A 107 -2.25 21.30 2.09
N ALA A 108 -1.82 20.20 1.47
CA ALA A 108 -2.68 19.20 0.85
C ALA A 108 -2.88 18.01 1.78
N ALA A 109 -4.13 17.74 2.17
CA ALA A 109 -4.50 16.56 2.94
C ALA A 109 -4.86 15.44 1.96
N VAL A 110 -4.06 14.39 1.94
CA VAL A 110 -4.12 13.30 0.96
C VAL A 110 -4.79 12.07 1.57
N ASP A 111 -5.69 11.46 0.80
CA ASP A 111 -6.17 10.11 1.08
C ASP A 111 -5.06 9.09 0.76
N HIS A 112 -4.76 8.19 1.71
CA HIS A 112 -3.69 7.21 1.60
C HIS A 112 -3.85 6.29 0.37
N LEU A 113 -5.08 5.84 0.11
CA LEU A 113 -5.38 4.96 -1.01
C LEU A 113 -5.23 5.70 -2.36
N HIS A 114 -5.59 7.00 -2.39
CA HIS A 114 -5.30 7.86 -3.54
C HIS A 114 -3.79 8.04 -3.73
N GLY A 115 -3.02 8.10 -2.66
CA GLY A 115 -1.56 8.07 -2.72
C GLY A 115 -1.05 6.86 -3.51
N HIS A 116 -1.50 5.65 -3.16
CA HIS A 116 -1.11 4.44 -3.90
C HIS A 116 -1.47 4.53 -5.39
N VAL A 117 -2.67 4.99 -5.76
CA VAL A 117 -3.04 5.21 -7.17
C VAL A 117 -2.12 6.24 -7.82
N ALA A 118 -1.80 7.32 -7.12
CA ALA A 118 -0.97 8.40 -7.64
C ALA A 118 0.51 8.03 -7.78
N SER A 119 0.98 6.91 -7.22
CA SER A 119 2.31 6.37 -7.52
C SER A 119 2.49 6.08 -9.02
N LEU A 120 1.39 5.78 -9.72
CA LEU A 120 1.38 5.56 -11.17
C LEU A 120 1.48 6.86 -12.00
N TYR A 121 1.42 8.02 -11.38
CA TYR A 121 1.51 9.33 -12.07
C TYR A 121 2.93 9.93 -11.99
N LEU A 122 3.88 9.22 -11.40
CA LEU A 122 5.26 9.64 -11.27
C LEU A 122 6.09 9.29 -12.51
N GLU A 123 7.13 10.08 -12.77
CA GLU A 123 8.08 9.79 -13.83
C GLU A 123 8.90 8.51 -13.51
N PRO A 124 9.46 7.81 -14.54
CA PRO A 124 9.55 8.23 -15.95
C PRO A 124 8.38 7.80 -16.85
N ALA A 125 7.34 7.15 -16.33
CA ALA A 125 6.27 6.60 -17.17
C ALA A 125 4.88 6.82 -16.54
N PRO A 126 4.42 8.08 -16.43
CA PRO A 126 3.14 8.39 -15.81
C PRO A 126 1.97 7.78 -16.58
N LEU A 127 1.09 7.06 -15.85
CA LEU A 127 -0.13 6.49 -16.42
C LEU A 127 -1.26 7.53 -16.47
N GLU A 128 -1.85 7.68 -17.66
CA GLU A 128 -3.00 8.58 -17.83
C GLU A 128 -4.33 7.85 -17.57
N PRO A 129 -5.29 8.45 -16.82
CA PRO A 129 -6.66 7.95 -16.80
C PRO A 129 -7.32 7.99 -18.20
N PRO A 130 -8.34 7.15 -18.50
CA PRO A 130 -8.99 6.22 -17.58
C PRO A 130 -8.29 4.85 -17.52
N PHE A 131 -8.38 4.18 -16.35
CA PHE A 131 -7.94 2.81 -16.16
C PHE A 131 -8.65 2.16 -14.94
N LEU A 132 -8.70 0.82 -14.90
CA LEU A 132 -9.06 0.08 -13.71
C LEU A 132 -7.81 -0.14 -12.85
N CYS A 133 -7.89 0.14 -11.56
CA CYS A 133 -6.79 -0.09 -10.63
C CYS A 133 -7.17 -1.17 -9.60
N LEU A 134 -6.38 -2.24 -9.52
CA LEU A 134 -6.35 -3.14 -8.39
C LEU A 134 -5.41 -2.54 -7.33
N LEU A 135 -5.96 -2.13 -6.20
CA LEU A 135 -5.20 -1.73 -5.03
C LEU A 135 -5.22 -2.88 -4.03
N ALA A 136 -4.06 -3.45 -3.74
CA ALA A 136 -3.91 -4.58 -2.82
C ALA A 136 -2.75 -4.36 -1.85
N THR A 137 -3.09 -4.09 -0.59
CA THR A 137 -2.15 -3.79 0.50
C THR A 137 -2.36 -4.74 1.68
N GLY A 138 -1.62 -4.55 2.76
CA GLY A 138 -1.84 -5.24 4.04
C GLY A 138 -3.22 -5.01 4.64
N GLY A 139 -3.78 -3.81 4.48
CA GLY A 139 -5.07 -3.42 5.09
C GLY A 139 -6.24 -3.30 4.10
N HIS A 140 -5.98 -3.20 2.79
CA HIS A 140 -7.02 -2.92 1.81
C HIS A 140 -6.89 -3.79 0.56
N THR A 141 -8.04 -4.21 0.01
CA THR A 141 -8.12 -4.83 -1.32
C THR A 141 -9.33 -4.25 -2.02
N LEU A 142 -9.08 -3.46 -3.06
CA LEU A 142 -10.09 -2.65 -3.74
C LEU A 142 -9.91 -2.72 -5.26
N LEU A 143 -11.04 -2.66 -5.97
CA LEU A 143 -11.07 -2.33 -7.39
C LEU A 143 -11.54 -0.89 -7.54
N LEU A 144 -10.74 -0.08 -8.23
CA LEU A 144 -10.93 1.35 -8.34
C LEU A 144 -11.09 1.75 -9.82
N ASP A 145 -12.24 2.36 -10.15
CA ASP A 145 -12.47 3.01 -11.44
C ASP A 145 -11.84 4.42 -11.39
N VAL A 146 -10.74 4.58 -12.10
CA VAL A 146 -9.96 5.83 -12.12
C VAL A 146 -10.24 6.56 -13.42
N ARG A 147 -11.04 7.65 -13.34
CA ARG A 147 -11.43 8.48 -14.49
C ARG A 147 -10.68 9.81 -14.57
N ALA A 148 -10.07 10.24 -13.46
CA ALA A 148 -9.30 11.48 -13.36
C ALA A 148 -8.16 11.31 -12.36
N ARG A 149 -7.10 12.09 -12.48
CA ARG A 149 -5.95 12.05 -11.55
C ARG A 149 -6.29 12.56 -10.14
N SER A 150 -7.39 13.30 -9.98
CA SER A 150 -7.84 13.88 -8.71
C SER A 150 -8.63 12.94 -7.81
N GLY A 151 -8.91 11.70 -8.25
CA GLY A 151 -9.67 10.75 -7.45
C GLY A 151 -10.05 9.47 -8.19
N TYR A 152 -10.81 8.63 -7.49
CA TYR A 152 -11.25 7.32 -7.96
C TYR A 152 -12.66 7.00 -7.41
N ARG A 153 -13.29 5.99 -7.98
CA ARG A 153 -14.53 5.40 -7.47
C ARG A 153 -14.27 3.92 -7.14
N SER A 154 -14.51 3.50 -5.90
CA SER A 154 -14.47 2.09 -5.53
C SER A 154 -15.63 1.33 -6.19
N VAL A 155 -15.34 0.20 -6.82
CA VAL A 155 -16.31 -0.66 -7.53
C VAL A 155 -16.32 -2.10 -7.01
N GLY A 156 -15.35 -2.47 -6.18
CA GLY A 156 -15.27 -3.73 -5.46
C GLY A 156 -14.34 -3.59 -4.27
N THR A 157 -14.63 -4.31 -3.19
CA THR A 157 -13.85 -4.30 -1.95
C THR A 157 -13.78 -5.69 -1.35
N THR A 158 -12.81 -5.93 -0.45
CA THR A 158 -12.87 -7.14 0.36
C THR A 158 -13.94 -7.01 1.45
N ILE A 159 -14.67 -8.09 1.69
CA ILE A 159 -15.71 -8.16 2.73
C ILE A 159 -15.19 -8.73 4.05
N ASP A 160 -13.94 -9.18 4.06
CA ASP A 160 -13.27 -9.75 5.23
C ASP A 160 -11.77 -9.36 5.25
N ASP A 161 -10.85 -10.32 5.36
CA ASP A 161 -9.41 -10.05 5.34
C ASP A 161 -8.99 -9.36 4.01
N ALA A 162 -8.05 -8.43 4.07
CA ALA A 162 -7.36 -7.95 2.87
C ALA A 162 -6.41 -9.02 2.30
N ALA A 163 -6.07 -8.94 1.01
CA ALA A 163 -5.17 -9.90 0.37
C ALA A 163 -3.80 -9.96 1.05
N GLY A 164 -3.20 -8.81 1.38
CA GLY A 164 -1.92 -8.77 2.08
C GLY A 164 -2.02 -9.34 3.50
N GLU A 165 -3.11 -9.06 4.22
CA GLU A 165 -3.39 -9.67 5.51
C GLU A 165 -3.55 -11.19 5.40
N ALA A 166 -4.20 -11.70 4.34
CA ALA A 166 -4.30 -13.12 4.07
C ALA A 166 -2.91 -13.74 3.83
N PHE A 167 -2.04 -13.09 3.05
CA PHE A 167 -0.64 -13.52 2.88
C PHE A 167 0.12 -13.58 4.20
N ASP A 168 0.03 -12.55 5.05
CA ASP A 168 0.72 -12.52 6.35
C ASP A 168 0.19 -13.59 7.32
N LYS A 169 -1.12 -13.80 7.36
CA LYS A 169 -1.74 -14.85 8.16
C LYS A 169 -1.34 -16.25 7.67
N GLY A 170 -1.31 -16.47 6.34
CA GLY A 170 -0.83 -17.71 5.74
C GLY A 170 0.64 -17.97 6.05
N ALA A 171 1.49 -16.97 5.89
CA ALA A 171 2.91 -17.04 6.24
C ALA A 171 3.12 -17.43 7.71
N ARG A 172 2.32 -16.85 8.62
CA ARG A 172 2.37 -17.19 10.05
C ARG A 172 1.98 -18.65 10.31
N LEU A 173 0.94 -19.17 9.62
CA LEU A 173 0.54 -20.58 9.73
C LEU A 173 1.65 -21.52 9.24
N LEU A 174 2.44 -21.06 8.27
CA LEU A 174 3.59 -21.80 7.74
C LEU A 174 4.91 -21.51 8.52
N GLY A 175 4.87 -20.72 9.59
CA GLY A 175 6.06 -20.43 10.42
C GLY A 175 7.07 -19.49 9.77
N LEU A 176 6.66 -18.60 8.86
CA LEU A 176 7.55 -17.72 8.09
C LEU A 176 7.81 -16.35 8.73
N GLY A 177 7.18 -16.06 9.86
CA GLY A 177 7.35 -14.78 10.56
C GLY A 177 6.51 -13.63 9.98
N TYR A 178 6.93 -12.37 10.29
CA TYR A 178 6.27 -11.13 9.87
C TYR A 178 7.34 -10.09 9.46
N PRO A 179 7.11 -9.27 8.39
CA PRO A 179 6.03 -9.41 7.41
C PRO A 179 6.17 -10.68 6.57
N GLY A 180 5.05 -11.35 6.32
CA GLY A 180 5.04 -12.70 5.77
C GLY A 180 4.96 -12.79 4.26
N GLY A 181 4.36 -11.79 3.59
CA GLY A 181 4.04 -11.84 2.16
C GLY A 181 5.24 -12.18 1.28
N ALA A 182 6.34 -11.46 1.41
CA ALA A 182 7.55 -11.71 0.63
C ALA A 182 8.25 -13.05 0.98
N ALA A 183 8.12 -13.51 2.22
CA ALA A 183 8.68 -14.80 2.63
C ALA A 183 7.85 -15.96 2.06
N LEU A 184 6.52 -15.79 2.02
CA LEU A 184 5.61 -16.76 1.42
C LEU A 184 5.82 -16.83 -0.10
N ASP A 185 5.96 -15.71 -0.79
CA ASP A 185 6.23 -15.64 -2.23
C ASP A 185 7.53 -16.37 -2.60
N ARG A 186 8.60 -16.15 -1.83
CA ARG A 186 9.87 -16.90 -2.03
C ARG A 186 9.72 -18.40 -1.80
N LEU A 187 9.01 -18.81 -0.74
CA LEU A 187 8.80 -20.23 -0.46
C LEU A 187 7.92 -20.89 -1.53
N ALA A 188 6.91 -20.20 -2.01
CA ALA A 188 6.00 -20.65 -3.05
C ALA A 188 6.71 -20.95 -4.38
N ALA A 189 7.83 -20.27 -4.67
CA ALA A 189 8.61 -20.50 -5.88
C ALA A 189 9.21 -21.90 -5.98
N ASP A 190 9.41 -22.58 -4.84
CA ASP A 190 9.95 -23.93 -4.76
C ASP A 190 8.87 -25.02 -4.67
N GLY A 191 7.57 -24.65 -4.66
CA GLY A 191 6.45 -25.57 -4.47
C GLY A 191 5.59 -25.79 -5.72
N ASP A 192 4.78 -26.84 -5.65
CA ASP A 192 3.76 -27.14 -6.68
C ASP A 192 2.46 -26.38 -6.36
N PRO A 193 2.04 -25.42 -7.19
CA PRO A 193 0.81 -24.66 -6.98
C PRO A 193 -0.48 -25.48 -7.15
N GLU A 194 -0.41 -26.69 -7.71
CA GLU A 194 -1.55 -27.61 -7.90
C GLU A 194 -1.59 -28.74 -6.83
N ALA A 195 -0.66 -28.74 -5.88
CA ALA A 195 -0.54 -29.79 -4.86
C ALA A 195 -1.69 -29.81 -3.85
N PHE A 196 -2.37 -28.67 -3.64
CA PHE A 196 -3.53 -28.52 -2.77
C PHE A 196 -4.61 -27.69 -3.47
N ASP A 197 -5.86 -28.17 -3.39
CA ASP A 197 -7.02 -27.44 -3.93
C ASP A 197 -7.60 -26.50 -2.87
N PHE A 198 -7.10 -25.26 -2.84
CA PHE A 198 -7.64 -24.23 -1.96
C PHE A 198 -8.81 -23.47 -2.62
N PRO A 199 -9.88 -23.16 -1.84
CA PRO A 199 -11.06 -22.52 -2.39
C PRO A 199 -10.80 -21.07 -2.80
N VAL A 200 -11.38 -20.67 -3.92
CA VAL A 200 -11.57 -19.27 -4.32
C VAL A 200 -13.02 -18.89 -4.04
N ALA A 201 -13.22 -17.80 -3.29
CA ALA A 201 -14.57 -17.36 -2.94
C ALA A 201 -15.39 -16.99 -4.18
N ARG A 202 -16.62 -17.51 -4.26
CA ARG A 202 -17.59 -17.17 -5.30
C ARG A 202 -18.61 -16.20 -4.71
N LEU A 203 -18.38 -14.91 -4.97
CA LEU A 203 -19.28 -13.84 -4.55
C LEU A 203 -19.99 -13.26 -5.78
N ASP A 204 -21.20 -12.78 -5.57
CA ASP A 204 -21.87 -11.94 -6.56
C ASP A 204 -21.17 -10.58 -6.66
N GLY A 205 -21.10 -10.03 -7.88
CA GLY A 205 -20.43 -8.75 -8.11
C GLY A 205 -18.90 -8.82 -8.12
N LEU A 206 -18.25 -7.72 -7.71
CA LEU A 206 -16.81 -7.48 -7.86
C LEU A 206 -16.03 -7.55 -6.53
N ASP A 207 -16.70 -7.91 -5.44
CA ASP A 207 -16.08 -7.98 -4.11
C ASP A 207 -15.17 -9.20 -3.95
N PHE A 208 -14.28 -9.13 -2.96
CA PHE A 208 -13.32 -10.17 -2.60
C PHE A 208 -13.65 -10.78 -1.24
N SER A 209 -13.19 -12.02 -1.02
CA SER A 209 -13.13 -12.66 0.30
C SER A 209 -11.93 -13.59 0.36
N PHE A 210 -11.16 -13.51 1.46
CA PHE A 210 -9.96 -14.32 1.69
C PHE A 210 -10.02 -15.14 2.98
N SER A 211 -11.07 -15.00 3.80
CA SER A 211 -11.20 -15.75 5.05
C SER A 211 -11.34 -17.25 4.82
N GLY A 212 -11.99 -17.66 3.72
CA GLY A 212 -12.18 -19.07 3.33
C GLY A 212 -10.86 -19.77 3.01
N VAL A 213 -10.02 -19.18 2.18
CA VAL A 213 -8.72 -19.74 1.80
C VAL A 213 -7.77 -19.85 3.00
N LYS A 214 -7.76 -18.86 3.90
CA LYS A 214 -7.01 -18.90 5.16
C LYS A 214 -7.44 -20.08 6.05
N THR A 215 -8.75 -20.27 6.19
CA THR A 215 -9.31 -21.37 6.99
C THR A 215 -8.96 -22.73 6.40
N ALA A 216 -9.00 -22.86 5.07
CA ALA A 216 -8.59 -24.07 4.37
C ALA A 216 -7.11 -24.40 4.60
N LEU A 217 -6.21 -23.40 4.52
CA LEU A 217 -4.79 -23.56 4.84
C LEU A 217 -4.60 -24.03 6.30
N LEU A 218 -5.30 -23.43 7.26
CA LEU A 218 -5.24 -23.84 8.67
C LEU A 218 -5.60 -25.32 8.83
N TYR A 219 -6.65 -25.80 8.17
CA TYR A 219 -7.04 -27.21 8.24
C TYR A 219 -6.01 -28.11 7.54
N ALA A 220 -5.48 -27.72 6.39
CA ALA A 220 -4.43 -28.47 5.69
C ALA A 220 -3.17 -28.63 6.56
N VAL A 221 -2.71 -27.54 7.20
CA VAL A 221 -1.55 -27.58 8.12
C VAL A 221 -1.82 -28.49 9.32
N ARG A 222 -3.04 -28.45 9.89
CA ARG A 222 -3.39 -29.28 11.05
C ARG A 222 -3.55 -30.77 10.73
N ALA A 223 -3.83 -31.11 9.47
CA ALA A 223 -3.98 -32.49 9.03
C ALA A 223 -2.65 -33.22 8.80
N LEU A 224 -1.55 -32.49 8.70
CA LEU A 224 -0.21 -33.02 8.46
C LEU A 224 0.54 -33.19 9.78
N ASP A 225 1.36 -34.26 9.88
CA ASP A 225 2.35 -34.34 10.95
C ASP A 225 3.54 -33.38 10.69
N ALA A 226 4.40 -33.18 11.70
CA ALA A 226 5.49 -32.22 11.61
C ALA A 226 6.48 -32.53 10.46
N GLY A 227 6.72 -33.80 10.19
CA GLY A 227 7.63 -34.22 9.12
C GLY A 227 7.01 -34.05 7.73
N GLU A 228 5.72 -34.28 7.59
CA GLU A 228 4.97 -34.03 6.36
C GLU A 228 4.81 -32.54 6.10
N LEU A 229 4.52 -31.77 7.14
CA LEU A 229 4.41 -30.31 7.03
C LEU A 229 5.72 -29.70 6.50
N GLU A 230 6.86 -30.12 7.03
CA GLU A 230 8.17 -29.60 6.56
C GLU A 230 8.41 -29.95 5.09
N ARG A 231 8.13 -31.17 4.66
CA ARG A 231 8.30 -31.61 3.26
C ARG A 231 7.36 -30.90 2.28
N ARG A 232 6.12 -30.60 2.71
CA ARG A 232 5.08 -30.02 1.84
C ARG A 232 4.86 -28.52 2.03
N ARG A 233 5.71 -27.89 2.81
CA ARG A 233 5.58 -26.49 3.18
C ARG A 233 5.63 -25.55 1.97
N ALA A 234 6.49 -25.84 0.99
CA ALA A 234 6.55 -25.08 -0.26
C ALA A 234 5.30 -25.27 -1.11
N ASP A 235 4.78 -26.53 -1.20
CA ASP A 235 3.55 -26.82 -1.93
C ASP A 235 2.33 -26.10 -1.32
N LEU A 236 2.23 -26.08 0.03
CA LEU A 236 1.19 -25.35 0.74
C LEU A 236 1.27 -23.87 0.44
N ALA A 237 2.48 -23.29 0.45
CA ALA A 237 2.71 -21.88 0.14
C ALA A 237 2.31 -21.57 -1.31
N ALA A 238 2.74 -22.38 -2.27
CA ALA A 238 2.46 -22.20 -3.69
C ALA A 238 0.97 -22.29 -4.00
N SER A 239 0.29 -23.36 -3.52
CA SER A 239 -1.14 -23.55 -3.74
C SER A 239 -1.99 -22.46 -3.04
N TYR A 240 -1.59 -22.04 -1.84
CA TYR A 240 -2.25 -20.96 -1.11
C TYR A 240 -2.11 -19.60 -1.83
N GLN A 241 -0.90 -19.26 -2.27
CA GLN A 241 -0.63 -18.07 -3.09
C GLN A 241 -1.47 -18.09 -4.36
N ARG A 242 -1.48 -19.21 -5.09
CA ARG A 242 -2.27 -19.43 -6.30
C ARG A 242 -3.75 -19.10 -6.08
N ALA A 243 -4.35 -19.56 -4.98
CA ALA A 243 -5.76 -19.30 -4.69
C ALA A 243 -6.05 -17.81 -4.46
N ILE A 244 -5.17 -17.10 -3.73
CA ILE A 244 -5.31 -15.65 -3.50
C ILE A 244 -5.13 -14.89 -4.83
N VAL A 245 -4.05 -15.17 -5.57
CA VAL A 245 -3.74 -14.50 -6.85
C VAL A 245 -4.87 -14.72 -7.85
N ARG A 246 -5.39 -15.95 -7.94
CA ARG A 246 -6.52 -16.29 -8.82
C ARG A 246 -7.75 -15.44 -8.50
N ALA A 247 -8.10 -15.26 -7.20
CA ALA A 247 -9.21 -14.39 -6.81
C ALA A 247 -8.99 -12.95 -7.27
N LEU A 248 -7.79 -12.41 -7.07
CA LEU A 248 -7.44 -11.05 -7.49
C LEU A 248 -7.54 -10.89 -9.02
N VAL A 249 -6.96 -11.81 -9.79
CA VAL A 249 -6.92 -11.76 -11.25
C VAL A 249 -8.32 -11.88 -11.87
N GLU A 250 -9.09 -12.89 -11.45
CA GLU A 250 -10.43 -13.13 -11.99
C GLU A 250 -11.34 -11.92 -11.78
N ARG A 251 -11.35 -11.33 -10.57
CA ARG A 251 -12.17 -10.15 -10.26
C ARG A 251 -11.69 -8.89 -10.98
N THR A 252 -10.38 -8.71 -11.10
CA THR A 252 -9.81 -7.55 -11.81
C THR A 252 -10.17 -7.58 -13.29
N ARG A 253 -10.05 -8.73 -13.96
CA ARG A 253 -10.42 -8.87 -15.37
C ARG A 253 -11.93 -8.70 -15.58
N ALA A 254 -12.76 -9.31 -14.71
CA ALA A 254 -14.21 -9.13 -14.77
C ALA A 254 -14.62 -7.66 -14.61
N ALA A 255 -13.98 -6.93 -13.69
CA ALA A 255 -14.25 -5.49 -13.51
C ALA A 255 -13.81 -4.66 -14.72
N ALA A 256 -12.65 -4.96 -15.30
CA ALA A 256 -12.17 -4.26 -16.50
C ALA A 256 -13.14 -4.45 -17.67
N GLU A 257 -13.60 -5.69 -17.90
CA GLU A 257 -14.59 -6.01 -18.93
C GLU A 257 -15.94 -5.31 -18.68
N GLN A 258 -16.48 -5.42 -17.45
CA GLN A 258 -17.76 -4.83 -17.07
C GLN A 258 -17.78 -3.31 -17.20
N LEU A 259 -16.66 -2.64 -16.91
CA LEU A 259 -16.55 -1.17 -16.93
C LEU A 259 -15.99 -0.62 -18.25
N GLY A 260 -15.58 -1.49 -19.16
CA GLY A 260 -15.02 -1.14 -20.47
C GLY A 260 -13.62 -0.49 -20.37
N HIS A 261 -12.81 -0.91 -19.39
CA HIS A 261 -11.43 -0.47 -19.28
C HIS A 261 -10.49 -1.33 -20.13
N GLU A 262 -9.75 -0.70 -21.01
CA GLU A 262 -8.70 -1.35 -21.82
C GLU A 262 -7.38 -1.48 -21.04
N ARG A 263 -7.18 -0.64 -20.02
CA ARG A 263 -5.97 -0.60 -19.20
C ARG A 263 -6.26 -1.00 -17.77
N ILE A 264 -5.41 -1.89 -17.25
CA ILE A 264 -5.41 -2.33 -15.87
C ILE A 264 -4.12 -1.83 -15.22
N ALA A 265 -4.20 -1.38 -13.98
CA ALA A 265 -3.04 -1.07 -13.15
C ALA A 265 -3.12 -1.82 -11.82
N VAL A 266 -1.96 -2.11 -11.21
CA VAL A 266 -1.88 -2.76 -9.90
C VAL A 266 -0.94 -1.97 -8.99
N VAL A 267 -1.41 -1.64 -7.78
CA VAL A 267 -0.67 -0.88 -6.78
C VAL A 267 -0.79 -1.51 -5.39
N GLY A 268 0.03 -1.06 -4.46
CA GLY A 268 0.10 -1.57 -3.09
C GLY A 268 1.10 -2.70 -2.92
N GLY A 269 1.38 -3.10 -1.67
CA GLY A 269 2.44 -4.06 -1.34
C GLY A 269 2.28 -5.43 -2.01
N VAL A 270 1.03 -5.89 -2.25
CA VAL A 270 0.77 -7.16 -2.94
C VAL A 270 1.13 -7.09 -4.44
N ALA A 271 1.23 -5.89 -5.03
CA ALA A 271 1.72 -5.71 -6.41
C ALA A 271 3.19 -6.17 -6.59
N ALA A 272 3.94 -6.36 -5.51
CA ALA A 272 5.28 -6.94 -5.55
C ALA A 272 5.29 -8.47 -5.68
N ASN A 273 4.15 -9.15 -5.45
CA ASN A 273 4.06 -10.62 -5.53
C ASN A 273 4.36 -11.13 -6.94
N SER A 274 5.25 -12.11 -7.05
CA SER A 274 5.77 -12.61 -8.32
C SER A 274 4.70 -13.26 -9.20
N GLU A 275 3.82 -14.08 -8.60
CA GLU A 275 2.75 -14.77 -9.33
C GLU A 275 1.66 -13.79 -9.80
N LEU A 276 1.32 -12.78 -8.98
CA LEU A 276 0.37 -11.75 -9.39
C LEU A 276 0.90 -10.95 -10.59
N ARG A 277 2.18 -10.56 -10.55
CA ARG A 277 2.85 -9.87 -11.68
C ARG A 277 2.87 -10.71 -12.94
N ALA A 278 3.16 -12.01 -12.83
CA ALA A 278 3.14 -12.92 -13.97
C ALA A 278 1.72 -13.12 -14.51
N SER A 279 0.72 -13.20 -13.63
CA SER A 279 -0.69 -13.45 -14.00
C SER A 279 -1.40 -12.23 -14.59
N LEU A 280 -0.93 -11.01 -14.31
CA LEU A 280 -1.40 -9.73 -14.88
C LEU A 280 -0.27 -9.04 -15.67
N ALA A 281 0.44 -9.78 -16.51
CA ALA A 281 1.56 -9.25 -17.30
C ALA A 281 1.14 -8.12 -18.25
N GLU A 282 -0.15 -8.04 -18.59
CA GLU A 282 -0.75 -6.97 -19.40
C GLU A 282 -0.97 -5.66 -18.60
N ALA A 283 -0.94 -5.73 -17.27
CA ALA A 283 -1.23 -4.58 -16.41
C ALA A 283 -0.01 -3.67 -16.24
N VAL A 284 -0.26 -2.38 -16.03
CA VAL A 284 0.76 -1.44 -15.55
C VAL A 284 0.96 -1.65 -14.06
N LEU A 285 2.16 -2.06 -13.69
CA LEU A 285 2.52 -2.33 -12.29
C LEU A 285 3.35 -1.16 -11.75
N ALA A 286 3.02 -0.69 -10.55
CA ALA A 286 3.88 0.29 -9.89
C ALA A 286 5.33 -0.25 -9.75
N PRO A 287 6.35 0.61 -9.87
CA PRO A 287 7.73 0.25 -9.54
C PRO A 287 7.81 -0.36 -8.14
N LEU A 288 8.69 -1.35 -7.95
CA LEU A 288 8.76 -2.10 -6.69
C LEU A 288 8.98 -1.21 -5.47
N GLU A 289 9.81 -0.17 -5.62
CA GLU A 289 10.11 0.83 -4.59
C GLU A 289 8.90 1.73 -4.24
N LEU A 290 7.87 1.77 -5.08
CA LEU A 290 6.63 2.53 -4.87
C LEU A 290 5.42 1.66 -4.51
N CYS A 291 5.60 0.33 -4.44
CA CYS A 291 4.51 -0.58 -4.06
C CYS A 291 4.14 -0.50 -2.58
N THR A 292 5.12 -0.24 -1.70
CA THR A 292 4.90 -0.09 -0.25
C THR A 292 4.63 1.36 0.11
N ASP A 293 4.21 1.61 1.35
CA ASP A 293 3.92 2.96 1.86
C ASP A 293 5.16 3.85 1.75
N ASN A 294 5.00 5.00 1.12
CA ASN A 294 6.06 5.95 0.86
C ASN A 294 5.50 7.37 0.70
N ALA A 295 6.35 8.38 0.80
CA ALA A 295 5.90 9.77 0.74
C ALA A 295 5.87 10.35 -0.68
N ALA A 296 6.57 9.74 -1.65
CA ALA A 296 6.50 10.20 -3.04
C ALA A 296 5.09 10.02 -3.63
N MET A 297 4.38 8.96 -3.26
CA MET A 297 2.99 8.72 -3.66
C MET A 297 2.05 9.81 -3.11
N ILE A 298 2.31 10.30 -1.90
CA ILE A 298 1.53 11.36 -1.24
C ILE A 298 1.79 12.71 -1.91
N ALA A 299 3.06 13.04 -2.16
CA ALA A 299 3.42 14.24 -2.92
C ALA A 299 2.86 14.20 -4.35
N SER A 300 2.83 13.03 -4.99
CA SER A 300 2.24 12.83 -6.31
C SER A 300 0.74 13.12 -6.32
N ALA A 301 -0.03 12.56 -5.39
CA ALA A 301 -1.47 12.80 -5.28
C ALA A 301 -1.78 14.30 -5.06
N ALA A 302 -0.98 14.98 -4.24
CA ALA A 302 -1.16 16.39 -3.92
C ALA A 302 -1.09 17.31 -5.15
N ARG A 303 -0.41 16.90 -6.22
CA ARG A 303 -0.32 17.62 -7.51
C ARG A 303 -1.69 17.86 -8.14
N TYR A 304 -2.68 17.04 -7.81
CA TYR A 304 -4.01 17.01 -8.42
C TYR A 304 -5.14 17.36 -7.43
N LEU A 305 -4.78 17.76 -6.21
CA LEU A 305 -5.73 18.18 -5.19
C LEU A 305 -5.70 19.70 -5.02
N THR A 306 -6.78 20.26 -4.49
CA THR A 306 -6.81 21.67 -4.09
C THR A 306 -6.23 21.81 -2.69
N PRO A 307 -5.06 22.46 -2.53
CA PRO A 307 -4.47 22.63 -1.21
C PRO A 307 -5.24 23.68 -0.38
N VAL A 308 -5.17 23.52 0.93
CA VAL A 308 -5.80 24.43 1.88
C VAL A 308 -4.81 25.49 2.32
N ALA A 309 -5.17 26.75 2.16
CA ALA A 309 -4.35 27.89 2.58
C ALA A 309 -4.36 28.09 4.11
N PRO A 310 -3.30 28.70 4.70
CA PRO A 310 -3.33 29.12 6.11
C PRO A 310 -4.47 30.12 6.36
N PRO A 311 -5.19 30.08 7.50
CA PRO A 311 -5.08 29.12 8.61
C PRO A 311 -5.98 27.88 8.44
N GLY A 312 -6.75 27.75 7.34
CA GLY A 312 -7.83 26.78 7.17
C GLY A 312 -7.41 25.31 7.41
N PHE A 313 -6.18 24.93 7.07
CA PHE A 313 -5.70 23.57 7.29
C PHE A 313 -5.56 23.19 8.79
N LEU A 314 -5.62 24.15 9.73
CA LEU A 314 -5.58 23.83 11.16
C LEU A 314 -6.81 23.04 11.61
N GLU A 315 -7.93 23.17 10.90
CA GLU A 315 -9.18 22.44 11.18
C GLU A 315 -9.20 21.01 10.58
N LEU A 316 -8.22 20.66 9.74
CA LEU A 316 -8.15 19.30 9.19
C LEU A 316 -7.92 18.29 10.32
N ASP A 317 -8.60 17.15 10.25
CA ASP A 317 -8.44 16.04 11.20
C ASP A 317 -8.17 14.73 10.47
N ALA A 318 -7.57 13.76 11.17
CA ALA A 318 -7.30 12.43 10.65
C ALA A 318 -8.53 11.54 10.77
N TYR A 319 -8.63 10.49 9.93
CA TYR A 319 -9.67 9.47 9.99
C TYR A 319 -9.09 8.06 9.85
N ALA A 320 -9.65 7.08 10.58
CA ALA A 320 -9.14 5.71 10.65
C ALA A 320 -9.61 4.83 9.48
N ALA A 321 -10.86 5.01 9.03
CA ALA A 321 -11.48 4.24 7.94
C ALA A 321 -12.19 5.19 6.98
N ALA A 322 -12.25 4.79 5.73
CA ALA A 322 -12.97 5.52 4.69
C ALA A 322 -14.44 5.07 4.65
#